data_d9449b96f71376df28976d8effea05ed
#
_entry.id   d9449b96f71376df28976d8effea05ed
#
_cell.length_a   1.000
_cell.length_b   1.000
_cell.length_c   1.000
_cell.angle_alpha   90.00
_cell.angle_beta   90.00
_cell.angle_gamma   90.00
#
_symmetry.space_group_name_H-M   'P 1'
#
loop_
_entity.id
_entity.type
_entity.pdbx_description
1 polymer ?
#
loop_
_entity_poly.entity_id
_entity_poly.type
_entity_poly.pdbx_seq_one_letter_code
_entity_poly.pdbx_strand_id
1 'polypeptide(L)'
;MEHYNIIVCGAGSAGFCAAVAAARMGMKTALVEKYNTPGGILTVLGNNSIDQFNNPFLLERKMVIQGIGWEFVLRLHKDGYALIPDMNAPRVSHEQYGVKVNPVAAAKVMDDMLLESGVHLYYGQSVVDAKTEGNQISSILISTKSGLQELSADIFIDCTGDGDLAAFAGAEFVAGNGHGTFQPGTIRYYPAVDAEDKILNYGDNRNHVPINITDSNSITQSEIAARRLLYTQMRSGCKIMASAPAVAPREGRRIAGLSEMKAEDYCAGRIFPDSVCYSYWFVDIHREGQSAYIQYITHGKTPTIRLSAMISKDFSNLMMAGRCVSSDRETNSALRVKASCMAMGQAAATAAAIAISDGINVSDVSPDQVRRILDQNGAIIPGKEKAFEEIL
;
A
#
# COMPACT_ATOMS: atom_id res chain seq x y z
N MET A 1 29.42 -0.18 6.07
CA MET A 1 28.00 0.11 5.85
C MET A 1 27.66 -0.28 4.42
N GLU A 2 26.60 -1.04 4.21
CA GLU A 2 26.18 -1.43 2.87
C GLU A 2 25.38 -0.29 2.22
N HIS A 3 25.68 0.01 0.95
CA HIS A 3 25.07 1.09 0.20
C HIS A 3 24.23 0.56 -0.97
N TYR A 4 23.06 1.16 -1.18
CA TYR A 4 22.10 0.87 -2.23
C TYR A 4 21.79 2.12 -3.06
N ASN A 5 21.26 1.96 -4.26
CA ASN A 5 20.66 3.09 -4.95
C ASN A 5 19.32 3.45 -4.32
N ILE A 6 18.50 2.43 -4.02
CA ILE A 6 17.17 2.64 -3.42
C ILE A 6 16.97 1.67 -2.26
N ILE A 7 16.56 2.20 -1.11
CA ILE A 7 16.03 1.39 -0.01
C ILE A 7 14.53 1.64 0.09
N VAL A 8 13.74 0.55 0.01
CA VAL A 8 12.29 0.55 0.24
C VAL A 8 12.03 0.02 1.64
N CYS A 9 11.32 0.79 2.47
CA CYS A 9 10.97 0.41 3.83
C CYS A 9 9.49 -0.02 3.89
N GLY A 10 9.25 -1.30 4.21
CA GLY A 10 7.94 -1.96 4.21
C GLY A 10 7.64 -2.72 2.93
N ALA A 11 7.37 -4.02 3.03
CA ALA A 11 7.03 -4.91 1.91
C ALA A 11 5.51 -5.10 1.73
N GLY A 12 4.69 -4.12 2.11
CA GLY A 12 3.26 -4.10 1.81
C GLY A 12 3.01 -3.93 0.31
N SER A 13 1.75 -3.75 -0.09
CA SER A 13 1.37 -3.61 -1.50
C SER A 13 2.16 -2.55 -2.27
N ALA A 14 2.43 -1.40 -1.63
CA ALA A 14 3.25 -0.35 -2.26
C ALA A 14 4.72 -0.75 -2.35
N GLY A 15 5.31 -1.21 -1.24
CA GLY A 15 6.74 -1.49 -1.19
C GLY A 15 7.17 -2.68 -2.04
N PHE A 16 6.35 -3.73 -2.12
CA PHE A 16 6.55 -4.82 -3.06
C PHE A 16 6.70 -4.30 -4.51
N CYS A 17 5.71 -3.50 -4.97
CA CYS A 17 5.76 -2.95 -6.33
C CYS A 17 6.89 -1.94 -6.51
N ALA A 18 7.22 -1.15 -5.48
CA ALA A 18 8.32 -0.21 -5.52
C ALA A 18 9.68 -0.92 -5.68
N ALA A 19 9.93 -1.96 -4.88
CA ALA A 19 11.19 -2.70 -4.92
C ALA A 19 11.38 -3.43 -6.26
N VAL A 20 10.33 -4.09 -6.77
CA VAL A 20 10.38 -4.74 -8.09
C VAL A 20 10.62 -3.71 -9.20
N ALA A 21 9.91 -2.56 -9.17
CA ALA A 21 10.07 -1.51 -10.18
C ALA A 21 11.50 -0.95 -10.19
N ALA A 22 12.03 -0.58 -9.01
CA ALA A 22 13.38 -0.05 -8.86
C ALA A 22 14.44 -1.02 -9.41
N ALA A 23 14.37 -2.29 -8.99
CA ALA A 23 15.33 -3.29 -9.41
C ALA A 23 15.25 -3.60 -10.92
N ARG A 24 14.04 -3.67 -11.50
CA ARG A 24 13.85 -3.85 -12.96
C ARG A 24 14.36 -2.65 -13.78
N MET A 25 14.49 -1.48 -13.17
CA MET A 25 15.15 -0.30 -13.78
C MET A 25 16.67 -0.27 -13.54
N GLY A 26 17.26 -1.36 -13.04
CA GLY A 26 18.71 -1.52 -12.88
C GLY A 26 19.25 -0.91 -11.58
N MET A 27 18.40 -0.49 -10.64
CA MET A 27 18.83 0.07 -9.35
C MET A 27 19.22 -1.06 -8.39
N LYS A 28 20.37 -0.94 -7.72
CA LYS A 28 20.71 -1.81 -6.57
C LYS A 28 19.73 -1.49 -5.45
N THR A 29 18.77 -2.41 -5.23
CA THR A 29 17.59 -2.16 -4.37
C THR A 29 17.60 -3.08 -3.16
N ALA A 30 17.32 -2.51 -1.98
CA ALA A 30 17.00 -3.26 -0.76
C ALA A 30 15.54 -3.05 -0.37
N LEU A 31 14.94 -4.08 0.23
CA LEU A 31 13.60 -4.06 0.80
C LEU A 31 13.65 -4.52 2.26
N VAL A 32 13.27 -3.63 3.19
CA VAL A 32 13.25 -3.90 4.63
C VAL A 32 11.80 -4.09 5.09
N GLU A 33 11.51 -5.24 5.72
CA GLU A 33 10.16 -5.59 6.19
C GLU A 33 10.20 -6.12 7.63
N LYS A 34 9.36 -5.54 8.50
CA LYS A 34 9.27 -5.93 9.93
C LYS A 34 8.71 -7.34 10.14
N TYR A 35 7.88 -7.82 9.24
CA TYR A 35 7.39 -9.20 9.27
C TYR A 35 8.35 -10.15 8.53
N ASN A 36 8.20 -11.45 8.79
CA ASN A 36 9.01 -12.49 8.10
C ASN A 36 8.45 -12.88 6.73
N THR A 37 7.60 -12.05 6.15
CA THR A 37 6.90 -12.31 4.87
C THR A 37 6.42 -11.01 4.26
N PRO A 38 6.41 -10.88 2.92
CA PRO A 38 5.89 -9.70 2.23
C PRO A 38 4.37 -9.67 2.21
N GLY A 39 3.81 -8.53 1.79
CA GLY A 39 2.39 -8.33 1.50
C GLY A 39 1.61 -7.56 2.57
N GLY A 40 2.16 -7.42 3.80
CA GLY A 40 1.57 -6.59 4.86
C GLY A 40 0.09 -6.91 5.12
N ILE A 41 -0.82 -5.97 4.83
CA ILE A 41 -2.26 -6.18 5.05
C ILE A 41 -2.84 -7.32 4.21
N LEU A 42 -2.28 -7.58 3.02
CA LEU A 42 -2.77 -8.61 2.11
C LEU A 42 -2.49 -10.03 2.64
N THR A 43 -1.31 -10.26 3.15
CA THR A 43 -0.83 -11.59 3.57
C THR A 43 -0.84 -11.75 5.09
N VAL A 44 -0.16 -10.85 5.82
CA VAL A 44 0.04 -10.97 7.27
C VAL A 44 -1.23 -10.63 8.04
N LEU A 45 -1.89 -9.50 7.69
CA LEU A 45 -3.02 -8.98 8.47
C LEU A 45 -4.39 -9.44 7.95
N GLY A 46 -4.41 -10.38 7.01
CA GLY A 46 -5.60 -11.14 6.66
C GLY A 46 -6.61 -10.47 5.75
N ASN A 47 -6.30 -9.37 5.08
CA ASN A 47 -7.19 -8.80 4.07
C ASN A 47 -6.82 -9.27 2.66
N ASN A 48 -7.30 -10.45 2.28
CA ASN A 48 -6.96 -11.14 1.04
C ASN A 48 -7.74 -10.66 -0.21
N SER A 49 -8.51 -9.58 -0.12
CA SER A 49 -9.14 -8.93 -1.28
C SER A 49 -8.30 -7.75 -1.76
N ILE A 50 -8.03 -7.67 -3.04
CA ILE A 50 -7.37 -6.52 -3.68
C ILE A 50 -8.44 -5.69 -4.37
N ASP A 51 -8.72 -4.54 -3.84
CA ASP A 51 -9.67 -3.56 -4.36
C ASP A 51 -8.89 -2.35 -4.87
N GLN A 52 -9.14 -1.74 -5.98
CA GLN A 52 -9.81 -2.22 -7.20
C GLN A 52 -8.91 -1.86 -8.38
N PHE A 53 -8.81 -2.76 -9.35
CA PHE A 53 -8.03 -2.50 -10.58
C PHE A 53 -8.83 -1.78 -11.66
N ASN A 54 -10.15 -1.78 -11.55
CA ASN A 54 -11.09 -1.21 -12.51
C ASN A 54 -11.94 -0.08 -11.93
N ASN A 55 -12.47 0.77 -12.79
CA ASN A 55 -13.53 1.71 -12.44
C ASN A 55 -14.90 1.14 -12.87
N PRO A 56 -15.67 0.57 -11.95
CA PRO A 56 -16.94 -0.07 -12.28
C PRO A 56 -18.06 0.91 -12.62
N PHE A 57 -17.83 2.23 -12.47
CA PHE A 57 -18.84 3.27 -12.73
C PHE A 57 -18.67 3.97 -14.08
N LEU A 58 -17.62 3.65 -14.83
CA LEU A 58 -17.53 4.03 -16.23
C LEU A 58 -18.55 3.20 -17.03
N LEU A 59 -19.23 3.84 -17.99
CA LEU A 59 -20.16 3.16 -18.88
C LEU A 59 -19.51 2.00 -19.63
N GLU A 60 -18.25 2.18 -20.02
CA GLU A 60 -17.37 1.16 -20.54
C GLU A 60 -16.43 0.74 -19.42
N ARG A 61 -16.73 -0.29 -18.69
CA ARG A 61 -15.95 -0.79 -17.56
C ARG A 61 -14.49 -0.93 -17.93
N LYS A 62 -13.66 -0.01 -17.46
CA LYS A 62 -12.25 0.09 -17.83
C LYS A 62 -11.35 -0.29 -16.66
N MET A 63 -10.28 -1.00 -16.98
CA MET A 63 -9.16 -1.10 -16.09
C MET A 63 -8.48 0.26 -15.97
N VAL A 64 -8.13 0.64 -14.76
CA VAL A 64 -7.47 1.92 -14.45
C VAL A 64 -6.14 1.71 -13.74
N ILE A 65 -5.87 0.50 -13.23
CA ILE A 65 -4.62 0.12 -12.59
C ILE A 65 -4.14 -1.21 -13.19
N GLN A 66 -2.87 -1.26 -13.59
CA GLN A 66 -2.15 -2.43 -14.08
C GLN A 66 -0.67 -2.42 -13.61
N GLY A 67 0.25 -2.88 -14.45
CA GLY A 67 1.67 -2.97 -14.16
C GLY A 67 2.00 -4.13 -13.24
N ILE A 68 2.97 -3.93 -12.34
CA ILE A 68 3.49 -4.98 -11.44
C ILE A 68 2.38 -5.59 -10.57
N GLY A 69 1.45 -4.78 -10.08
CA GLY A 69 0.33 -5.28 -9.27
C GLY A 69 -0.59 -6.23 -10.03
N TRP A 70 -0.84 -5.97 -11.31
CA TRP A 70 -1.65 -6.84 -12.15
C TRP A 70 -0.87 -8.08 -12.61
N GLU A 71 0.42 -7.95 -12.93
CA GLU A 71 1.31 -9.09 -13.19
C GLU A 71 1.29 -10.08 -12.02
N PHE A 72 1.38 -9.58 -10.79
CA PHE A 72 1.27 -10.40 -9.58
C PHE A 72 -0.06 -11.16 -9.52
N VAL A 73 -1.19 -10.49 -9.81
CA VAL A 73 -2.51 -11.14 -9.86
C VAL A 73 -2.57 -12.23 -10.92
N LEU A 74 -2.05 -11.97 -12.13
CA LEU A 74 -2.05 -12.94 -13.22
C LEU A 74 -1.20 -14.18 -12.92
N ARG A 75 -0.05 -14.02 -12.25
CA ARG A 75 0.78 -15.15 -11.80
C ARG A 75 0.01 -16.05 -10.83
N LEU A 76 -0.67 -15.45 -9.85
CA LEU A 76 -1.53 -16.18 -8.90
C LEU A 76 -2.71 -16.86 -9.59
N HIS A 77 -3.36 -16.17 -10.52
CA HIS A 77 -4.52 -16.69 -11.25
C HIS A 77 -4.15 -17.91 -12.10
N LYS A 78 -3.03 -17.87 -12.77
CA LYS A 78 -2.49 -19.00 -13.56
C LYS A 78 -2.36 -20.28 -12.73
N ASP A 79 -1.97 -20.14 -11.46
CA ASP A 79 -1.78 -21.27 -10.54
C ASP A 79 -3.08 -21.63 -9.76
N GLY A 80 -4.19 -20.90 -10.01
CA GLY A 80 -5.48 -21.11 -9.35
C GLY A 80 -5.58 -20.51 -7.94
N TYR A 81 -4.69 -19.60 -7.58
CA TYR A 81 -4.65 -18.94 -6.27
C TYR A 81 -5.13 -17.49 -6.28
N ALA A 82 -5.69 -17.01 -7.38
CA ALA A 82 -6.43 -15.77 -7.45
C ALA A 82 -7.76 -15.96 -8.16
N LEU A 83 -8.82 -15.43 -7.56
CA LEU A 83 -10.14 -15.33 -8.17
C LEU A 83 -10.30 -13.92 -8.73
N ILE A 84 -10.21 -13.80 -10.05
CA ILE A 84 -10.51 -12.58 -10.78
C ILE A 84 -12.03 -12.61 -11.08
N PRO A 85 -12.82 -11.65 -10.55
CA PRO A 85 -14.24 -11.61 -10.81
C PRO A 85 -14.52 -11.24 -12.27
N ASP A 86 -15.72 -11.59 -12.77
CA ASP A 86 -16.19 -11.06 -14.06
C ASP A 86 -16.35 -9.53 -13.96
N MET A 87 -15.36 -8.81 -14.48
CA MET A 87 -15.34 -7.34 -14.48
C MET A 87 -16.42 -6.74 -15.37
N ASN A 88 -17.08 -7.54 -16.22
CA ASN A 88 -18.19 -7.15 -17.10
C ASN A 88 -19.57 -7.46 -16.50
N ALA A 89 -19.64 -8.19 -15.38
CA ALA A 89 -20.89 -8.51 -14.72
C ALA A 89 -21.67 -7.25 -14.30
N PRO A 90 -23.00 -7.23 -14.35
CA PRO A 90 -23.81 -6.15 -13.82
C PRO A 90 -23.49 -5.93 -12.33
N ARG A 91 -23.34 -4.68 -11.94
CA ARG A 91 -22.98 -4.32 -10.57
C ARG A 91 -24.13 -4.57 -9.60
N VAL A 92 -23.85 -5.31 -8.50
CA VAL A 92 -24.73 -5.41 -7.32
C VAL A 92 -24.06 -4.72 -6.12
N SER A 93 -22.74 -4.87 -5.95
CA SER A 93 -21.97 -4.17 -4.90
C SER A 93 -20.51 -3.94 -5.36
N HIS A 94 -19.79 -3.03 -4.67
CA HIS A 94 -18.38 -2.79 -4.94
C HIS A 94 -17.48 -3.99 -4.59
N GLU A 95 -17.88 -4.82 -3.65
CA GLU A 95 -17.13 -6.01 -3.22
C GLU A 95 -17.02 -7.08 -4.31
N GLN A 96 -17.89 -7.04 -5.32
CA GLN A 96 -17.91 -8.02 -6.42
C GLN A 96 -16.69 -7.92 -7.33
N TYR A 97 -16.02 -6.76 -7.37
CA TYR A 97 -14.88 -6.52 -8.26
C TYR A 97 -13.51 -6.64 -7.57
N GLY A 98 -13.50 -6.99 -6.29
CA GLY A 98 -12.25 -7.26 -5.57
C GLY A 98 -11.66 -8.60 -6.01
N VAL A 99 -10.38 -8.58 -6.41
CA VAL A 99 -9.63 -9.81 -6.69
C VAL A 99 -9.29 -10.49 -5.37
N LYS A 100 -9.78 -11.72 -5.16
CA LYS A 100 -9.46 -12.50 -3.96
C LYS A 100 -8.25 -13.39 -4.22
N VAL A 101 -7.32 -13.43 -3.27
CA VAL A 101 -6.10 -14.23 -3.39
C VAL A 101 -5.89 -15.13 -2.18
N ASN A 102 -5.18 -16.25 -2.39
CA ASN A 102 -4.67 -17.04 -1.29
C ASN A 102 -3.44 -16.34 -0.68
N PRO A 103 -3.42 -16.01 0.64
CA PRO A 103 -2.35 -15.21 1.23
C PRO A 103 -0.98 -15.91 1.23
N VAL A 104 -0.96 -17.23 1.36
CA VAL A 104 0.29 -18.00 1.36
C VAL A 104 0.90 -18.00 -0.03
N ALA A 105 0.09 -18.30 -1.06
CA ALA A 105 0.53 -18.23 -2.45
C ALA A 105 0.90 -16.78 -2.85
N ALA A 106 0.17 -15.78 -2.34
CA ALA A 106 0.49 -14.38 -2.56
C ALA A 106 1.88 -14.01 -2.03
N ALA A 107 2.21 -14.41 -0.80
CA ALA A 107 3.55 -14.20 -0.24
C ALA A 107 4.64 -14.85 -1.11
N LYS A 108 4.42 -16.11 -1.49
CA LYS A 108 5.38 -16.85 -2.34
C LYS A 108 5.58 -16.20 -3.71
N VAL A 109 4.53 -15.75 -4.38
CA VAL A 109 4.66 -15.07 -5.68
C VAL A 109 5.35 -13.72 -5.54
N MET A 110 5.10 -12.97 -4.45
CA MET A 110 5.85 -11.75 -4.15
C MET A 110 7.33 -12.03 -3.94
N ASP A 111 7.68 -13.08 -3.19
CA ASP A 111 9.08 -13.50 -3.00
C ASP A 111 9.75 -13.82 -4.33
N ASP A 112 9.10 -14.59 -5.20
CA ASP A 112 9.64 -14.92 -6.52
C ASP A 112 9.90 -13.64 -7.34
N MET A 113 8.93 -12.74 -7.44
CA MET A 113 9.06 -11.51 -8.22
C MET A 113 10.17 -10.60 -7.69
N LEU A 114 10.33 -10.51 -6.37
CA LEU A 114 11.41 -9.76 -5.72
C LEU A 114 12.78 -10.37 -6.03
N LEU A 115 12.91 -11.68 -5.87
CA LEU A 115 14.17 -12.40 -6.11
C LEU A 115 14.54 -12.42 -7.61
N GLU A 116 13.59 -12.69 -8.50
CA GLU A 116 13.77 -12.62 -9.95
C GLU A 116 14.25 -11.24 -10.42
N SER A 117 13.83 -10.18 -9.71
CA SER A 117 14.24 -8.80 -9.98
C SER A 117 15.59 -8.43 -9.35
N GLY A 118 16.17 -9.28 -8.49
CA GLY A 118 17.46 -9.04 -7.84
C GLY A 118 17.37 -8.11 -6.61
N VAL A 119 16.23 -8.04 -5.94
CA VAL A 119 16.06 -7.23 -4.72
C VAL A 119 16.74 -7.92 -3.53
N HIS A 120 17.52 -7.16 -2.75
CA HIS A 120 18.04 -7.61 -1.46
C HIS A 120 16.95 -7.54 -0.40
N LEU A 121 16.63 -8.68 0.23
CA LEU A 121 15.51 -8.81 1.19
C LEU A 121 16.03 -8.82 2.63
N TYR A 122 15.43 -7.97 3.47
CA TYR A 122 15.65 -7.88 4.91
C TYR A 122 14.32 -8.15 5.64
N TYR A 123 13.92 -9.43 5.76
CA TYR A 123 12.70 -9.85 6.46
C TYR A 123 12.90 -10.02 7.96
N GLY A 124 11.87 -9.74 8.76
CA GLY A 124 11.92 -9.77 10.21
C GLY A 124 12.83 -8.67 10.78
N GLN A 125 13.04 -7.60 10.04
CA GLN A 125 13.91 -6.51 10.38
C GLN A 125 13.14 -5.18 10.27
N SER A 126 13.11 -4.44 11.36
CA SER A 126 12.39 -3.16 11.43
C SER A 126 13.35 -2.00 11.28
N VAL A 127 12.97 -0.98 10.52
CA VAL A 127 13.58 0.35 10.64
C VAL A 127 13.28 0.87 12.04
N VAL A 128 14.31 1.30 12.76
CA VAL A 128 14.19 1.76 14.14
C VAL A 128 14.69 3.19 14.34
N ASP A 129 15.46 3.72 13.38
CA ASP A 129 15.94 5.09 13.40
C ASP A 129 16.41 5.52 12.00
N ALA A 130 16.59 6.82 11.78
CA ALA A 130 17.19 7.41 10.60
C ALA A 130 18.16 8.50 10.97
N LYS A 131 19.32 8.53 10.29
CA LYS A 131 20.30 9.61 10.41
C LYS A 131 20.12 10.59 9.26
N THR A 132 20.22 11.87 9.57
CA THR A 132 20.02 12.94 8.58
C THR A 132 21.20 13.89 8.54
N GLU A 133 21.49 14.42 7.36
CA GLU A 133 22.46 15.46 7.11
C GLU A 133 21.79 16.57 6.28
N GLY A 134 21.52 17.71 6.92
CA GLY A 134 20.72 18.77 6.29
C GLY A 134 19.30 18.27 5.94
N ASN A 135 18.94 18.36 4.67
CA ASN A 135 17.66 17.91 4.13
C ASN A 135 17.76 16.53 3.43
N GLN A 136 18.71 15.70 3.82
CA GLN A 136 18.87 14.34 3.29
C GLN A 136 18.92 13.31 4.41
N ILE A 137 18.36 12.15 4.17
CA ILE A 137 18.57 10.95 4.97
C ILE A 137 19.90 10.34 4.51
N SER A 138 20.88 10.25 5.41
CA SER A 138 22.20 9.66 5.11
C SER A 138 22.21 8.15 5.30
N SER A 139 21.48 7.65 6.28
CA SER A 139 21.34 6.21 6.55
C SER A 139 20.12 5.90 7.41
N ILE A 140 19.76 4.62 7.45
CA ILE A 140 18.76 4.07 8.37
C ILE A 140 19.39 3.04 9.28
N LEU A 141 18.85 2.90 10.48
CA LEU A 141 19.15 1.81 11.40
C LEU A 141 18.03 0.78 11.36
N ILE A 142 18.41 -0.48 11.19
CA ILE A 142 17.48 -1.61 11.24
C ILE A 142 17.81 -2.53 12.42
N SER A 143 16.77 -3.09 13.05
CA SER A 143 16.95 -4.11 14.10
C SER A 143 17.12 -5.47 13.44
N THR A 144 18.18 -6.20 13.81
CA THR A 144 18.47 -7.55 13.32
C THR A 144 18.68 -8.52 14.49
N LYS A 145 18.75 -9.81 14.21
CA LYS A 145 19.10 -10.81 15.24
C LYS A 145 20.51 -10.63 15.80
N SER A 146 21.39 -9.96 15.03
CA SER A 146 22.79 -9.70 15.43
C SER A 146 22.98 -8.31 16.06
N GLY A 147 21.92 -7.57 16.31
CA GLY A 147 21.96 -6.21 16.83
C GLY A 147 21.49 -5.18 15.81
N LEU A 148 21.92 -3.94 15.95
CA LEU A 148 21.59 -2.87 15.00
C LEU A 148 22.54 -2.92 13.80
N GLN A 149 21.97 -2.77 12.61
CA GLN A 149 22.71 -2.65 11.35
C GLN A 149 22.36 -1.31 10.69
N GLU A 150 23.36 -0.66 10.14
CA GLU A 150 23.21 0.59 9.41
C GLU A 150 23.26 0.34 7.89
N LEU A 151 22.30 0.90 7.16
CA LEU A 151 22.21 0.85 5.70
C LEU A 151 22.10 2.27 5.14
N SER A 152 22.74 2.54 4.00
CA SER A 152 22.64 3.82 3.30
C SER A 152 22.10 3.66 1.88
N ALA A 153 21.50 4.73 1.35
CA ALA A 153 21.03 4.77 -0.03
C ALA A 153 21.07 6.19 -0.60
N ASP A 154 21.02 6.26 -1.95
CA ASP A 154 20.84 7.52 -2.66
C ASP A 154 19.42 8.05 -2.41
N ILE A 155 18.39 7.19 -2.50
CA ILE A 155 16.98 7.52 -2.27
C ILE A 155 16.30 6.48 -1.37
N PHE A 156 15.43 6.95 -0.49
CA PHE A 156 14.60 6.15 0.39
C PHE A 156 13.13 6.26 0.00
N ILE A 157 12.40 5.12 0.02
CA ILE A 157 10.95 5.11 -0.22
C ILE A 157 10.25 4.53 1.01
N ASP A 158 9.51 5.38 1.72
CA ASP A 158 8.69 4.96 2.87
C ASP A 158 7.40 4.29 2.37
N CYS A 159 7.34 2.98 2.53
CA CYS A 159 6.19 2.12 2.28
C CYS A 159 5.73 1.39 3.55
N THR A 160 6.13 1.87 4.74
CA THR A 160 5.80 1.25 6.03
C THR A 160 4.30 1.25 6.32
N GLY A 161 3.54 2.06 5.59
CA GLY A 161 2.11 2.28 5.77
C GLY A 161 1.80 3.25 6.92
N ASP A 162 2.67 3.34 7.91
CA ASP A 162 2.52 4.22 9.07
C ASP A 162 3.47 5.43 9.04
N GLY A 163 4.29 5.56 7.96
CA GLY A 163 5.25 6.64 7.80
C GLY A 163 6.37 6.58 8.84
N ASP A 164 6.79 5.36 9.20
CA ASP A 164 7.74 5.15 10.29
C ASP A 164 9.13 5.71 9.94
N LEU A 165 9.63 5.44 8.72
CA LEU A 165 10.92 5.97 8.27
C LEU A 165 10.91 7.51 8.26
N ALA A 166 9.89 8.11 7.64
CA ALA A 166 9.77 9.56 7.54
C ALA A 166 9.70 10.22 8.93
N ALA A 167 8.93 9.61 9.86
CA ALA A 167 8.82 10.09 11.23
C ALA A 167 10.14 9.99 12.00
N PHE A 168 10.91 8.89 11.84
CA PHE A 168 12.23 8.74 12.45
C PHE A 168 13.25 9.73 11.88
N ALA A 169 13.13 10.08 10.61
CA ALA A 169 13.96 11.14 10.01
C ALA A 169 13.55 12.56 10.48
N GLY A 170 12.40 12.72 11.12
CA GLY A 170 11.91 14.02 11.58
C GLY A 170 11.05 14.78 10.57
N ALA A 171 10.53 14.10 9.54
CA ALA A 171 9.61 14.71 8.58
C ALA A 171 8.29 15.14 9.24
N GLU A 172 7.70 16.25 8.78
CA GLU A 172 6.39 16.70 9.23
C GLU A 172 5.29 15.75 8.78
N PHE A 173 4.33 15.50 9.66
CA PHE A 173 3.18 14.64 9.38
C PHE A 173 1.93 15.03 10.16
N VAL A 174 0.78 14.53 9.69
CA VAL A 174 -0.48 14.54 10.43
C VAL A 174 -0.90 13.09 10.69
N ALA A 175 -1.31 12.77 11.91
CA ALA A 175 -1.75 11.43 12.29
C ALA A 175 -3.25 11.42 12.66
N GLY A 176 -3.97 10.36 12.22
CA GLY A 176 -5.40 10.23 12.46
C GLY A 176 -6.18 11.48 11.99
N ASN A 177 -7.01 12.03 12.85
CA ASN A 177 -7.75 13.27 12.59
C ASN A 177 -6.96 14.56 12.92
N GLY A 178 -5.68 14.45 13.25
CA GLY A 178 -4.86 15.58 13.73
C GLY A 178 -5.02 15.91 15.21
N HIS A 179 -5.97 15.28 15.91
CA HIS A 179 -6.28 15.50 17.32
C HIS A 179 -6.25 14.21 18.16
N GLY A 180 -5.47 13.22 17.73
CA GLY A 180 -5.28 11.96 18.46
C GLY A 180 -6.36 10.89 18.26
N THR A 181 -7.38 11.12 17.42
CA THR A 181 -8.41 10.13 17.12
C THR A 181 -8.10 9.43 15.81
N PHE A 182 -8.13 8.10 15.86
CA PHE A 182 -7.90 7.22 14.70
C PHE A 182 -9.17 6.44 14.35
N GLN A 183 -9.24 5.97 13.09
CA GLN A 183 -10.23 4.98 12.70
C GLN A 183 -9.94 3.67 13.44
N PRO A 184 -10.98 2.91 13.85
CA PRO A 184 -10.76 1.63 14.51
C PRO A 184 -10.01 0.67 13.59
N GLY A 185 -9.05 -0.07 14.15
CA GLY A 185 -8.39 -1.19 13.49
C GLY A 185 -9.31 -2.40 13.36
N THR A 186 -8.89 -3.41 12.60
CA THR A 186 -9.65 -4.65 12.40
C THR A 186 -8.77 -5.85 12.70
N ILE A 187 -9.24 -6.76 13.55
CA ILE A 187 -8.65 -8.08 13.68
C ILE A 187 -9.41 -9.09 12.79
N ARG A 188 -8.65 -9.82 11.99
CA ARG A 188 -9.20 -10.86 11.12
C ARG A 188 -8.87 -12.25 11.65
N TYR A 189 -9.68 -13.22 11.26
CA TYR A 189 -9.46 -14.60 11.63
C TYR A 189 -9.69 -15.53 10.45
N TYR A 190 -9.12 -16.71 10.54
CA TYR A 190 -9.34 -17.81 9.62
C TYR A 190 -10.45 -18.70 10.18
N PRO A 191 -11.59 -18.84 9.50
CA PRO A 191 -12.62 -19.77 9.88
C PRO A 191 -12.15 -21.22 9.64
N ALA A 192 -12.81 -22.17 10.26
CA ALA A 192 -12.69 -23.56 9.85
C ALA A 192 -13.32 -23.71 8.45
N VAL A 193 -12.53 -24.11 7.48
CA VAL A 193 -12.92 -24.29 6.07
C VAL A 193 -12.71 -25.72 5.64
N ASP A 194 -13.40 -26.12 4.57
CA ASP A 194 -13.17 -27.39 3.91
C ASP A 194 -11.80 -27.40 3.23
N ALA A 195 -11.11 -28.53 3.23
CA ALA A 195 -9.75 -28.65 2.66
C ALA A 195 -9.69 -28.40 1.14
N GLU A 196 -10.84 -28.38 0.46
CA GLU A 196 -10.95 -28.10 -0.97
C GLU A 196 -10.89 -26.60 -1.33
N ASP A 197 -11.07 -25.70 -0.34
CA ASP A 197 -11.06 -24.25 -0.58
C ASP A 197 -9.63 -23.73 -0.80
N LYS A 198 -9.26 -23.49 -2.07
CA LYS A 198 -7.97 -22.88 -2.42
C LYS A 198 -7.88 -21.40 -2.04
N ILE A 199 -9.01 -20.72 -1.85
CA ILE A 199 -9.08 -19.29 -1.50
C ILE A 199 -9.83 -19.15 -0.19
N LEU A 200 -9.10 -18.84 0.88
CA LEU A 200 -9.68 -18.64 2.20
C LEU A 200 -10.45 -17.32 2.26
N ASN A 201 -11.68 -17.38 2.69
CA ASN A 201 -12.42 -16.19 3.12
C ASN A 201 -12.09 -15.91 4.58
N TYR A 202 -11.50 -14.73 4.85
CA TYR A 202 -11.31 -14.29 6.22
C TYR A 202 -12.66 -13.97 6.87
N GLY A 203 -12.78 -14.29 8.14
CA GLY A 203 -13.95 -13.96 8.92
C GLY A 203 -14.15 -12.45 9.09
N ASP A 204 -15.34 -12.10 9.49
CA ASP A 204 -16.02 -10.81 9.45
C ASP A 204 -15.15 -9.55 9.74
N ASN A 205 -15.41 -8.53 8.94
CA ASN A 205 -14.84 -7.19 9.02
C ASN A 205 -15.31 -6.35 10.24
N ARG A 206 -16.27 -6.84 11.03
CA ARG A 206 -16.88 -6.11 12.15
C ARG A 206 -16.07 -6.19 13.44
N ASN A 207 -14.93 -6.87 13.41
CA ASN A 207 -14.03 -6.99 14.56
C ASN A 207 -13.20 -5.74 14.72
N HIS A 208 -13.86 -4.62 15.01
CA HIS A 208 -13.23 -3.33 15.20
C HIS A 208 -12.70 -3.19 16.62
N VAL A 209 -11.48 -2.67 16.75
CA VAL A 209 -10.87 -2.32 18.03
C VAL A 209 -10.25 -0.93 17.93
N PRO A 210 -10.34 -0.11 18.99
CA PRO A 210 -9.66 1.18 19.03
C PRO A 210 -8.14 0.98 18.91
N ILE A 211 -7.48 1.83 18.13
CA ILE A 211 -6.04 1.80 17.98
C ILE A 211 -5.50 3.18 17.64
N ASN A 212 -4.45 3.61 18.37
CA ASN A 212 -3.56 4.68 17.98
C ASN A 212 -2.22 4.06 17.58
N ILE A 213 -1.94 4.02 16.27
CA ILE A 213 -0.74 3.37 15.73
C ILE A 213 0.56 4.14 16.04
N THR A 214 0.47 5.37 16.53
CA THR A 214 1.64 6.17 16.91
C THR A 214 2.00 6.02 18.40
N ASP A 215 1.22 5.23 19.17
CA ASP A 215 1.44 4.97 20.59
C ASP A 215 1.56 3.47 20.88
N SER A 216 2.73 3.04 21.33
CA SER A 216 3.05 1.64 21.64
C SER A 216 2.11 1.02 22.69
N ASN A 217 1.69 1.79 23.69
CA ASN A 217 0.75 1.31 24.70
C ASN A 217 -0.63 1.06 24.09
N SER A 218 -1.11 1.98 23.24
CA SER A 218 -2.36 1.83 22.52
C SER A 218 -2.33 0.60 21.62
N ILE A 219 -1.25 0.37 20.88
CA ILE A 219 -1.06 -0.84 20.07
C ILE A 219 -1.20 -2.08 20.94
N THR A 220 -0.48 -2.17 22.06
CA THR A 220 -0.53 -3.30 22.98
C THR A 220 -1.95 -3.56 23.51
N GLN A 221 -2.66 -2.51 23.93
CA GLN A 221 -4.03 -2.64 24.43
C GLN A 221 -4.99 -3.07 23.33
N SER A 222 -4.83 -2.59 22.10
CA SER A 222 -5.63 -2.99 20.95
C SER A 222 -5.46 -4.47 20.63
N GLU A 223 -4.24 -4.99 20.68
CA GLU A 223 -3.93 -6.40 20.47
C GLU A 223 -4.57 -7.32 21.54
N ILE A 224 -4.57 -6.87 22.79
CA ILE A 224 -5.21 -7.60 23.90
C ILE A 224 -6.73 -7.58 23.70
N ALA A 225 -7.32 -6.43 23.39
CA ALA A 225 -8.74 -6.27 23.15
C ALA A 225 -9.23 -7.11 21.97
N ALA A 226 -8.46 -7.16 20.88
CA ALA A 226 -8.75 -7.98 19.72
C ALA A 226 -8.82 -9.47 20.05
N ARG A 227 -7.85 -10.00 20.78
CA ARG A 227 -7.88 -11.42 21.21
C ARG A 227 -9.06 -11.74 22.13
N ARG A 228 -9.41 -10.82 23.04
CA ARG A 228 -10.62 -10.98 23.90
C ARG A 228 -11.89 -11.01 23.07
N LEU A 229 -12.01 -10.14 22.06
CA LEU A 229 -13.15 -10.10 21.16
C LEU A 229 -13.30 -11.43 20.40
N LEU A 230 -12.23 -11.95 19.78
CA LEU A 230 -12.25 -13.23 19.08
C LEU A 230 -12.60 -14.40 20.02
N TYR A 231 -12.04 -14.42 21.23
CA TYR A 231 -12.35 -15.45 22.23
C TYR A 231 -13.83 -15.43 22.62
N THR A 232 -14.43 -14.25 22.77
CA THR A 232 -15.86 -14.10 23.03
C THR A 232 -16.72 -14.66 21.90
N GLN A 233 -16.31 -14.40 20.65
CA GLN A 233 -17.00 -14.96 19.47
C GLN A 233 -16.90 -16.49 19.41
N MET A 234 -15.73 -17.06 19.75
CA MET A 234 -15.57 -18.52 19.86
C MET A 234 -16.53 -19.12 20.90
N ARG A 235 -16.67 -18.49 22.06
CA ARG A 235 -17.63 -18.91 23.09
C ARG A 235 -19.08 -18.82 22.63
N SER A 236 -19.38 -17.94 21.69
CA SER A 236 -20.71 -17.80 21.07
C SER A 236 -20.91 -18.73 19.86
N GLY A 237 -19.99 -19.67 19.63
CA GLY A 237 -20.12 -20.69 18.59
C GLY A 237 -19.42 -20.37 17.26
N CYS A 238 -18.69 -19.26 17.15
CA CYS A 238 -17.92 -18.96 15.95
C CYS A 238 -16.73 -19.93 15.83
N LYS A 239 -16.59 -20.60 14.68
CA LYS A 239 -15.49 -21.54 14.43
C LYS A 239 -14.25 -20.78 13.92
N ILE A 240 -13.37 -20.41 14.82
CA ILE A 240 -12.11 -19.70 14.53
C ILE A 240 -10.95 -20.70 14.66
N MET A 241 -10.18 -20.90 13.59
CA MET A 241 -9.01 -21.77 13.59
C MET A 241 -7.73 -21.01 13.94
N ALA A 242 -7.58 -19.80 13.42
CA ALA A 242 -6.44 -18.94 13.68
C ALA A 242 -6.84 -17.47 13.49
N SER A 243 -6.05 -16.55 14.03
CA SER A 243 -6.21 -15.11 13.79
C SER A 243 -5.01 -14.54 13.05
N ALA A 244 -5.19 -13.39 12.42
CA ALA A 244 -4.08 -12.56 12.01
C ALA A 244 -3.18 -12.24 13.23
N PRO A 245 -1.86 -12.14 13.05
CA PRO A 245 -0.93 -11.93 14.16
C PRO A 245 -1.06 -10.53 14.80
N ALA A 246 -1.67 -9.58 14.08
CA ALA A 246 -1.84 -8.22 14.56
C ALA A 246 -3.12 -7.57 14.03
N VAL A 247 -3.56 -6.52 14.72
CA VAL A 247 -4.66 -5.64 14.29
C VAL A 247 -4.23 -4.85 13.06
N ALA A 248 -5.06 -4.86 12.02
CA ALA A 248 -4.82 -4.09 10.80
C ALA A 248 -5.31 -2.65 10.99
N PRO A 249 -4.41 -1.65 11.03
CA PRO A 249 -4.81 -0.24 11.12
C PRO A 249 -5.35 0.25 9.78
N ARG A 250 -6.33 1.18 9.84
CA ARG A 250 -6.88 1.83 8.65
C ARG A 250 -6.20 3.14 8.31
N GLU A 251 -5.61 3.81 9.26
CA GLU A 251 -4.87 5.07 9.09
C GLU A 251 -3.66 5.11 10.02
N GLY A 252 -2.67 5.91 9.64
CA GLY A 252 -1.44 6.14 10.40
C GLY A 252 -1.00 7.59 10.26
N ARG A 253 0.29 7.83 10.07
CA ARG A 253 0.83 9.13 9.70
C ARG A 253 0.65 9.37 8.20
N ARG A 254 0.26 10.57 7.84
CA ARG A 254 0.29 11.12 6.48
C ARG A 254 1.42 12.13 6.44
N ILE A 255 2.47 11.81 5.70
CA ILE A 255 3.70 12.60 5.65
C ILE A 255 3.45 13.83 4.76
N ALA A 256 3.94 14.98 5.19
CA ALA A 256 3.82 16.19 4.39
C ALA A 256 4.65 16.10 3.10
N GLY A 257 3.97 16.12 1.97
CA GLY A 257 4.57 16.13 0.63
C GLY A 257 4.67 17.55 0.05
N LEU A 258 5.26 17.66 -1.13
CA LEU A 258 5.30 18.92 -1.89
C LEU A 258 3.89 19.43 -2.24
N SER A 259 2.91 18.54 -2.29
CA SER A 259 1.49 18.87 -2.35
C SER A 259 0.69 17.92 -1.47
N GLU A 260 -0.51 18.34 -1.09
CA GLU A 260 -1.46 17.51 -0.35
C GLU A 260 -2.66 17.17 -1.25
N MET A 261 -3.02 15.90 -1.33
CA MET A 261 -4.22 15.47 -2.05
C MET A 261 -5.46 15.77 -1.22
N LYS A 262 -6.48 16.38 -1.83
CA LYS A 262 -7.73 16.78 -1.21
C LYS A 262 -8.92 15.97 -1.70
N ALA A 263 -9.86 15.65 -0.82
CA ALA A 263 -11.04 14.85 -1.14
C ALA A 263 -11.92 15.50 -2.22
N GLU A 264 -12.01 16.81 -2.25
CA GLU A 264 -12.74 17.53 -3.28
C GLU A 264 -12.19 17.22 -4.69
N ASP A 265 -10.88 17.36 -4.88
CA ASP A 265 -10.22 17.07 -6.16
C ASP A 265 -10.24 15.59 -6.50
N TYR A 266 -10.01 14.74 -5.49
CA TYR A 266 -10.04 13.28 -5.62
C TYR A 266 -11.40 12.79 -6.07
N CYS A 267 -12.48 13.17 -5.38
CA CYS A 267 -13.83 12.75 -5.72
C CYS A 267 -14.33 13.34 -7.06
N ALA A 268 -13.84 14.53 -7.43
CA ALA A 268 -14.09 15.11 -8.74
C ALA A 268 -13.31 14.41 -9.89
N GLY A 269 -12.36 13.54 -9.57
CA GLY A 269 -11.49 12.88 -10.56
C GLY A 269 -10.62 13.88 -11.30
N ARG A 270 -10.13 14.91 -10.60
CA ARG A 270 -9.30 15.95 -11.22
C ARG A 270 -7.96 15.39 -11.65
N ILE A 271 -7.58 15.68 -12.89
CA ILE A 271 -6.25 15.33 -13.42
C ILE A 271 -5.37 16.57 -13.33
N PHE A 272 -4.24 16.45 -12.65
CA PHE A 272 -3.22 17.49 -12.51
C PHE A 272 -2.07 17.25 -13.48
N PRO A 273 -1.28 18.29 -13.81
CA PRO A 273 -0.10 18.13 -14.66
C PRO A 273 0.89 17.07 -14.15
N ASP A 274 0.95 16.86 -12.84
CA ASP A 274 1.80 15.89 -12.15
C ASP A 274 1.06 14.61 -11.72
N SER A 275 -0.16 14.33 -12.22
CA SER A 275 -0.83 13.06 -12.01
C SER A 275 -0.10 11.95 -12.75
N VAL A 276 0.33 10.88 -12.04
CA VAL A 276 1.18 9.80 -12.60
C VAL A 276 0.51 8.44 -12.63
N CYS A 277 -0.44 8.17 -11.76
CA CYS A 277 -1.22 6.94 -11.78
C CYS A 277 -2.66 7.20 -11.34
N TYR A 278 -3.53 6.22 -11.58
CA TYR A 278 -4.90 6.22 -11.09
C TYR A 278 -5.02 5.61 -9.70
N SER A 279 -6.10 5.96 -9.02
CA SER A 279 -6.64 5.32 -7.84
C SER A 279 -8.12 5.10 -8.03
N TYR A 280 -8.69 4.06 -7.43
CA TYR A 280 -10.14 3.91 -7.44
C TYR A 280 -10.64 3.30 -6.13
N TRP A 281 -11.25 4.12 -5.32
CA TRP A 281 -12.10 3.80 -4.18
C TRP A 281 -12.80 5.05 -3.73
N PHE A 282 -13.97 4.94 -3.10
CA PHE A 282 -14.68 6.05 -2.49
C PHE A 282 -14.08 6.38 -1.11
N VAL A 283 -14.37 7.58 -0.59
CA VAL A 283 -14.04 7.95 0.79
C VAL A 283 -14.78 7.02 1.75
N ASP A 284 -14.05 6.38 2.67
CA ASP A 284 -14.56 5.35 3.57
C ASP A 284 -13.92 5.51 4.96
N ILE A 285 -14.53 6.36 5.81
CA ILE A 285 -14.05 6.61 7.17
C ILE A 285 -14.90 5.80 8.15
N HIS A 286 -14.30 4.75 8.71
CA HIS A 286 -14.93 3.96 9.75
C HIS A 286 -14.96 4.70 11.09
N ARG A 287 -16.05 4.52 11.84
CA ARG A 287 -16.26 5.10 13.17
C ARG A 287 -16.66 3.99 14.13
N GLU A 288 -16.19 4.08 15.36
CA GLU A 288 -16.58 3.13 16.39
C GLU A 288 -18.07 3.27 16.72
N GLY A 289 -18.80 2.14 16.71
CA GLY A 289 -20.22 2.10 17.04
C GLY A 289 -21.16 2.85 16.09
N GLN A 290 -20.70 3.29 14.93
CA GLN A 290 -21.47 4.04 13.94
C GLN A 290 -21.25 3.50 12.53
N SER A 291 -22.14 3.86 11.60
CA SER A 291 -21.93 3.63 10.17
C SER A 291 -20.72 4.41 9.67
N ALA A 292 -20.00 3.85 8.70
CA ALA A 292 -18.91 4.55 8.06
C ALA A 292 -19.41 5.81 7.36
N TYR A 293 -18.59 6.87 7.39
CA TYR A 293 -18.82 8.04 6.54
C TYR A 293 -18.37 7.71 5.12
N ILE A 294 -19.29 7.80 4.18
CA ILE A 294 -19.05 7.48 2.77
C ILE A 294 -19.24 8.74 1.92
N GLN A 295 -18.26 9.04 1.07
CA GLN A 295 -18.40 10.03 0.00
C GLN A 295 -17.99 9.39 -1.32
N TYR A 296 -18.93 9.31 -2.27
CA TYR A 296 -18.67 8.68 -3.55
C TYR A 296 -17.90 9.59 -4.50
N ILE A 297 -17.19 8.96 -5.43
CA ILE A 297 -16.54 9.62 -6.55
C ILE A 297 -17.64 10.11 -7.51
N THR A 298 -17.45 11.27 -8.12
CA THR A 298 -18.34 11.80 -9.15
C THR A 298 -18.49 10.79 -10.28
N HIS A 299 -19.73 10.53 -10.69
CA HIS A 299 -20.05 9.55 -11.72
C HIS A 299 -19.24 9.79 -13.00
N GLY A 300 -18.68 8.72 -13.57
CA GLY A 300 -17.84 8.76 -14.77
C GLY A 300 -16.44 9.34 -14.57
N LYS A 301 -16.00 9.57 -13.32
CA LYS A 301 -14.67 10.07 -13.01
C LYS A 301 -13.78 8.98 -12.38
N THR A 302 -12.49 9.11 -12.62
CA THR A 302 -11.47 8.27 -12.01
C THR A 302 -10.44 9.16 -11.32
N PRO A 303 -10.26 9.03 -10.00
CA PRO A 303 -9.26 9.80 -9.26
C PRO A 303 -7.83 9.48 -9.72
N THR A 304 -6.95 10.47 -9.57
CA THR A 304 -5.53 10.32 -9.89
C THR A 304 -4.66 10.62 -8.67
N ILE A 305 -3.45 10.09 -8.68
CA ILE A 305 -2.41 10.34 -7.67
C ILE A 305 -1.35 11.27 -8.26
N ARG A 306 -1.01 12.32 -7.52
CA ARG A 306 0.00 13.31 -7.88
C ARG A 306 1.39 12.84 -7.47
N LEU A 307 2.38 13.03 -8.34
CA LEU A 307 3.79 12.75 -8.03
C LEU A 307 4.26 13.61 -6.84
N SER A 308 3.92 14.90 -6.83
CA SER A 308 4.28 15.83 -5.76
C SER A 308 3.75 15.46 -4.38
N ALA A 309 2.64 14.70 -4.30
CA ALA A 309 2.14 14.18 -3.03
C ALA A 309 2.94 12.98 -2.50
N MET A 310 3.74 12.32 -3.36
CA MET A 310 4.62 11.21 -3.00
C MET A 310 6.06 11.63 -2.69
N ILE A 311 6.41 12.91 -2.81
CA ILE A 311 7.74 13.46 -2.54
C ILE A 311 7.70 14.23 -1.23
N SER A 312 8.60 13.91 -0.29
CA SER A 312 8.70 14.64 0.98
C SER A 312 9.00 16.12 0.76
N LYS A 313 8.35 17.01 1.53
CA LYS A 313 8.70 18.43 1.51
C LYS A 313 9.98 18.73 2.32
N ASP A 314 10.35 17.85 3.25
CA ASP A 314 11.43 18.09 4.20
C ASP A 314 12.75 17.45 3.78
N PHE A 315 12.69 16.33 3.03
CA PHE A 315 13.87 15.56 2.62
C PHE A 315 13.92 15.38 1.10
N SER A 316 15.04 15.82 0.49
CA SER A 316 15.23 15.79 -0.97
C SER A 316 15.41 14.38 -1.54
N ASN A 317 15.69 13.36 -0.69
CA ASN A 317 15.88 11.97 -1.07
C ASN A 317 14.88 11.02 -0.41
N LEU A 318 13.72 11.53 0.03
CA LEU A 318 12.65 10.72 0.62
C LEU A 318 11.37 10.81 -0.22
N MET A 319 10.86 9.64 -0.59
CA MET A 319 9.54 9.48 -1.20
C MET A 319 8.63 8.64 -0.32
N MET A 320 7.32 8.76 -0.52
CA MET A 320 6.29 8.00 0.17
C MET A 320 5.39 7.29 -0.83
N ALA A 321 4.98 6.06 -0.53
CA ALA A 321 3.97 5.37 -1.33
C ALA A 321 3.03 4.53 -0.44
N GLY A 322 1.75 4.51 -0.80
CA GLY A 322 0.72 3.83 -0.03
C GLY A 322 0.06 4.73 1.01
N ARG A 323 -0.29 4.18 2.17
CA ARG A 323 -1.13 4.84 3.18
C ARG A 323 -0.52 6.10 3.81
N CYS A 324 0.81 6.23 3.80
CA CYS A 324 1.52 7.37 4.39
C CYS A 324 1.68 8.57 3.44
N VAL A 325 1.18 8.51 2.20
CA VAL A 325 1.27 9.58 1.21
C VAL A 325 0.53 10.84 1.69
N SER A 326 1.00 12.01 1.21
CA SER A 326 0.44 13.31 1.57
C SER A 326 -0.99 13.50 1.07
N SER A 327 -1.93 13.57 2.00
CA SER A 327 -3.36 13.71 1.71
C SER A 327 -4.13 14.20 2.93
N ASP A 328 -5.32 14.77 2.74
CA ASP A 328 -6.26 14.88 3.83
C ASP A 328 -6.77 13.50 4.27
N ARG A 329 -7.49 13.45 5.38
CA ARG A 329 -7.95 12.19 5.98
C ARG A 329 -8.96 11.46 5.10
N GLU A 330 -9.84 12.20 4.49
CA GLU A 330 -10.89 11.71 3.60
C GLU A 330 -10.26 11.03 2.38
N THR A 331 -9.38 11.72 1.67
CA THR A 331 -8.64 11.14 0.53
C THR A 331 -7.83 9.92 0.95
N ASN A 332 -7.15 9.99 2.10
CA ASN A 332 -6.36 8.87 2.61
C ASN A 332 -7.21 7.61 2.78
N SER A 333 -8.44 7.75 3.28
CA SER A 333 -9.35 6.61 3.45
C SER A 333 -9.69 5.91 2.14
N ALA A 334 -9.65 6.63 1.02
CA ALA A 334 -9.92 6.12 -0.31
C ALA A 334 -8.67 5.53 -0.99
N LEU A 335 -7.55 6.26 -1.01
CA LEU A 335 -6.35 5.87 -1.77
C LEU A 335 -5.55 4.70 -1.16
N ARG A 336 -5.80 4.36 0.10
CA ARG A 336 -5.11 3.28 0.84
C ARG A 336 -5.42 1.86 0.36
N VAL A 337 -6.36 1.68 -0.58
CA VAL A 337 -6.68 0.37 -1.14
C VAL A 337 -5.51 -0.22 -1.91
N LYS A 338 -5.41 -1.54 -1.91
CA LYS A 338 -4.18 -2.25 -2.30
C LYS A 338 -3.75 -1.99 -3.74
N ALA A 339 -4.68 -2.01 -4.71
CA ALA A 339 -4.34 -1.74 -6.11
C ALA A 339 -3.78 -0.32 -6.29
N SER A 340 -4.38 0.69 -5.65
CA SER A 340 -3.88 2.07 -5.66
C SER A 340 -2.49 2.17 -5.01
N CYS A 341 -2.26 1.45 -3.89
CA CYS A 341 -0.94 1.38 -3.26
C CYS A 341 0.10 0.74 -4.18
N MET A 342 -0.24 -0.32 -4.90
CA MET A 342 0.63 -0.97 -5.89
C MET A 342 1.04 0.00 -7.00
N ALA A 343 0.08 0.76 -7.55
CA ALA A 343 0.35 1.78 -8.56
C ALA A 343 1.27 2.91 -8.03
N MET A 344 0.99 3.40 -6.81
CA MET A 344 1.86 4.41 -6.17
C MET A 344 3.28 3.88 -5.96
N GLY A 345 3.45 2.65 -5.51
CA GLY A 345 4.77 2.04 -5.31
C GLY A 345 5.57 1.98 -6.60
N GLN A 346 4.96 1.51 -7.69
CA GLN A 346 5.61 1.48 -9.00
C GLN A 346 5.96 2.89 -9.49
N ALA A 347 5.07 3.87 -9.30
CA ALA A 347 5.30 5.25 -9.73
C ALA A 347 6.42 5.94 -8.93
N ALA A 348 6.45 5.78 -7.59
CA ALA A 348 7.49 6.34 -6.73
C ALA A 348 8.87 5.79 -7.09
N ALA A 349 8.98 4.47 -7.25
CA ALA A 349 10.25 3.84 -7.65
C ALA A 349 10.70 4.25 -9.05
N THR A 350 9.77 4.41 -9.98
CA THR A 350 10.08 4.92 -11.33
C THR A 350 10.66 6.33 -11.25
N ALA A 351 10.05 7.23 -10.47
CA ALA A 351 10.58 8.59 -10.28
C ALA A 351 11.95 8.58 -9.59
N ALA A 352 12.12 7.75 -8.54
CA ALA A 352 13.40 7.61 -7.84
C ALA A 352 14.52 7.14 -8.79
N ALA A 353 14.24 6.12 -9.61
CA ALA A 353 15.22 5.60 -10.57
C ALA A 353 15.60 6.64 -11.65
N ILE A 354 14.63 7.44 -12.13
CA ILE A 354 14.90 8.55 -13.04
C ILE A 354 15.82 9.58 -12.37
N ALA A 355 15.48 9.99 -11.13
CA ALA A 355 16.27 10.98 -10.39
C ALA A 355 17.74 10.55 -10.26
N ILE A 356 17.99 9.30 -9.92
CA ILE A 356 19.34 8.73 -9.79
C ILE A 356 20.04 8.70 -11.16
N SER A 357 19.36 8.20 -12.19
CA SER A 357 19.94 8.07 -13.53
C SER A 357 20.29 9.41 -14.17
N ASP A 358 19.48 10.44 -13.93
CA ASP A 358 19.65 11.78 -14.48
C ASP A 358 20.49 12.68 -13.55
N GLY A 359 20.82 12.23 -12.32
CA GLY A 359 21.61 12.98 -11.34
C GLY A 359 20.90 14.23 -10.82
N ILE A 360 19.58 14.17 -10.66
CA ILE A 360 18.72 15.29 -10.21
C ILE A 360 17.99 14.94 -8.91
N ASN A 361 17.40 15.94 -8.25
CA ASN A 361 16.53 15.69 -7.11
C ASN A 361 15.21 15.04 -7.54
N VAL A 362 14.57 14.29 -6.67
CA VAL A 362 13.24 13.66 -6.96
C VAL A 362 12.18 14.72 -7.25
N SER A 363 12.30 15.93 -6.69
CA SER A 363 11.41 17.07 -6.96
C SER A 363 11.48 17.61 -8.39
N ASP A 364 12.61 17.38 -9.07
CA ASP A 364 12.89 17.92 -10.40
C ASP A 364 12.57 16.92 -11.52
N VAL A 365 12.14 15.70 -11.14
CA VAL A 365 11.76 14.66 -12.10
C VAL A 365 10.51 15.07 -12.88
N SER A 366 10.58 14.96 -14.20
CA SER A 366 9.45 15.25 -15.08
C SER A 366 8.33 14.22 -14.91
N PRO A 367 7.10 14.63 -14.54
CA PRO A 367 5.96 13.73 -14.50
C PRO A 367 5.65 13.05 -15.85
N ASP A 368 5.94 13.72 -16.97
CA ASP A 368 5.79 13.14 -18.30
C ASP A 368 6.79 12.01 -18.55
N GLN A 369 8.01 12.13 -18.06
CA GLN A 369 9.01 11.06 -18.14
C GLN A 369 8.57 9.85 -17.29
N VAL A 370 8.08 10.11 -16.09
CA VAL A 370 7.52 9.06 -15.22
C VAL A 370 6.37 8.33 -15.92
N ARG A 371 5.37 9.06 -16.45
CA ARG A 371 4.23 8.48 -17.17
C ARG A 371 4.67 7.64 -18.36
N ARG A 372 5.61 8.13 -19.16
CA ARG A 372 6.14 7.41 -20.33
C ARG A 372 6.75 6.07 -19.92
N ILE A 373 7.57 6.04 -18.86
CA ILE A 373 8.23 4.81 -18.40
C ILE A 373 7.21 3.87 -17.76
N LEU A 374 6.25 4.38 -17.00
CA LEU A 374 5.16 3.58 -16.44
C LEU A 374 4.34 2.89 -17.53
N ASP A 375 3.96 3.61 -18.59
CA ASP A 375 3.22 3.07 -19.73
C ASP A 375 4.03 1.98 -20.47
N GLN A 376 5.31 2.23 -20.71
CA GLN A 376 6.24 1.24 -21.31
C GLN A 376 6.36 -0.04 -20.47
N ASN A 377 6.24 0.09 -19.14
CA ASN A 377 6.28 -1.04 -18.19
C ASN A 377 4.87 -1.60 -17.85
N GLY A 378 3.88 -1.35 -18.70
CA GLY A 378 2.56 -1.96 -18.62
C GLY A 378 1.63 -1.35 -17.57
N ALA A 379 2.01 -0.27 -16.89
CA ALA A 379 1.09 0.45 -16.01
C ALA A 379 0.09 1.27 -16.82
N ILE A 380 -1.12 1.47 -16.28
CA ILE A 380 -2.08 2.42 -16.86
C ILE A 380 -1.82 3.79 -16.27
N ILE A 381 -1.66 4.77 -17.15
CA ILE A 381 -1.46 6.18 -16.79
C ILE A 381 -2.72 7.01 -17.05
N PRO A 382 -2.89 8.17 -16.40
CA PRO A 382 -4.04 9.04 -16.64
C PRO A 382 -4.25 9.36 -18.12
N GLY A 383 -5.48 9.11 -18.61
CA GLY A 383 -5.87 9.30 -20.03
C GLY A 383 -5.65 8.08 -20.92
N LYS A 384 -5.19 6.94 -20.38
CA LYS A 384 -4.95 5.70 -21.13
C LYS A 384 -5.62 4.47 -20.49
N GLU A 385 -6.87 4.61 -20.05
CA GLU A 385 -7.66 3.48 -19.53
C GLU A 385 -7.85 2.41 -20.60
N LYS A 386 -7.81 1.15 -20.20
CA LYS A 386 -7.94 -0.01 -21.11
C LYS A 386 -9.27 -0.75 -20.89
N ALA A 387 -9.87 -1.22 -21.97
CA ALA A 387 -10.98 -2.17 -21.89
C ALA A 387 -10.50 -3.49 -21.24
N PHE A 388 -11.37 -4.16 -20.46
CA PHE A 388 -10.98 -5.40 -19.79
C PHE A 388 -10.65 -6.54 -20.76
N GLU A 389 -11.32 -6.58 -21.92
CA GLU A 389 -11.12 -7.61 -22.97
C GLU A 389 -9.73 -7.57 -23.62
N GLU A 390 -9.00 -6.45 -23.50
CA GLU A 390 -7.65 -6.30 -24.05
C GLU A 390 -6.56 -6.88 -23.11
N ILE A 391 -6.93 -7.52 -21.99
CA ILE A 391 -6.03 -7.77 -20.87
C ILE A 391 -5.86 -9.26 -20.54
N LEU A 392 -6.80 -10.10 -20.95
CA LEU A 392 -6.82 -11.56 -20.78
C LEU A 392 -6.41 -12.27 -22.07
#